data_e3abeb055ff37e9147e3861959d32192
#
_entry.id   e3abeb055ff37e9147e3861959d32192
#
_cell.length_a   1.000
_cell.length_b   1.000
_cell.length_c   1.000
_cell.angle_alpha   90.00
_cell.angle_beta   90.00
_cell.angle_gamma   90.00
#
_symmetry.space_group_name_H-M   'P 1'
#
loop_
_entity.id
_entity.type
_entity.pdbx_description
1 polymer ?
#
loop_
_entity_poly.entity_id
_entity_poly.type
_entity_poly.pdbx_seq_one_letter_code
_entity_poly.pdbx_strand_id
1 'polypeptide(L)'
;MSANDPFSDKEIIRFEDGRYVGEVQGAIRHGRGKFTMWGGNEYEGDFHLNKMQGKGTFRYKNGDVYVGSWKGDKRTDFGRMEYASGDTFEGNWSSDKKRGPGALHFKEGGRYVGIWENDEPLPDGKYYNDDGDRYEGEFKDLRRHGTGVSKNADGSVYEGEWSENEMSGSGVLTYRNGDVYEGGFLNGKREGDGTVRFADGGSYVGPFKDGSYHGDGVIKNSEGSKYEGGFSKGKKHGEGVYIYHDGSKHVGGYSFGLREGAGEM
;
A
#
# COMPACT_ATOMS: atom_id res chain seq x y z
N MET A 1 3.76 39.19 3.19
CA MET A 1 3.54 39.91 4.46
C MET A 1 3.82 38.90 5.56
N SER A 2 4.90 39.09 6.33
CA SER A 2 5.24 38.15 7.43
C SER A 2 4.13 38.27 8.48
N ALA A 3 3.56 37.12 8.87
CA ALA A 3 2.68 37.08 10.03
C ALA A 3 3.41 37.68 11.23
N ASN A 4 2.74 38.58 11.96
CA ASN A 4 3.29 39.17 13.18
C ASN A 4 3.74 38.06 14.12
N ASP A 5 5.02 37.96 14.39
CA ASP A 5 5.55 37.08 15.42
C ASP A 5 4.97 37.53 16.77
N PRO A 6 4.13 36.70 17.44
CA PRO A 6 3.49 37.09 18.69
C PRO A 6 4.45 37.31 19.86
N PHE A 7 5.74 37.06 19.62
CA PHE A 7 6.82 37.21 20.60
C PHE A 7 7.78 38.34 20.28
N SER A 8 7.57 39.13 19.18
CA SER A 8 8.49 40.18 18.71
C SER A 8 8.83 41.24 19.74
N ASP A 9 7.89 41.57 20.64
CA ASP A 9 8.01 42.62 21.64
C ASP A 9 8.36 42.13 23.05
N LYS A 10 8.60 40.81 23.22
CA LYS A 10 8.93 40.18 24.50
C LYS A 10 10.45 40.12 24.72
N GLU A 11 10.86 40.23 25.99
CA GLU A 11 12.26 40.11 26.38
C GLU A 11 12.78 38.66 26.12
N ILE A 12 14.02 38.59 25.60
CA ILE A 12 14.74 37.34 25.40
C ILE A 12 15.41 36.90 26.68
N ILE A 13 15.00 35.79 27.24
CA ILE A 13 15.62 35.18 28.41
C ILE A 13 16.59 34.06 27.95
N ARG A 14 17.82 34.10 28.46
CA ARG A 14 18.84 33.10 28.16
C ARG A 14 18.86 32.02 29.25
N PHE A 15 18.78 30.77 28.83
CA PHE A 15 18.96 29.59 29.66
C PHE A 15 20.24 28.85 29.24
N GLU A 16 20.69 27.90 30.04
CA GLU A 16 21.86 27.05 29.69
C GLU A 16 21.67 26.28 28.38
N ASP A 17 20.44 25.87 28.07
CA ASP A 17 20.06 25.05 26.93
C ASP A 17 19.54 25.82 25.71
N GLY A 18 19.35 27.18 25.83
CA GLY A 18 18.88 27.98 24.71
C GLY A 18 18.39 29.37 25.04
N ARG A 19 17.64 29.98 24.11
CA ARG A 19 16.98 31.26 24.23
C ARG A 19 15.47 31.07 24.29
N TYR A 20 14.82 31.73 25.21
CA TYR A 20 13.36 31.67 25.38
C TYR A 20 12.75 33.08 25.29
N VAL A 21 11.58 33.14 24.66
CA VAL A 21 10.72 34.32 24.59
C VAL A 21 9.30 33.86 24.90
N GLY A 22 8.72 34.36 25.98
CA GLY A 22 7.40 33.91 26.37
C GLY A 22 7.03 34.23 27.83
N GLU A 23 6.03 33.52 28.31
CA GLU A 23 5.56 33.67 29.68
C GLU A 23 6.48 32.90 30.64
N VAL A 24 6.72 33.43 31.81
CA VAL A 24 7.53 32.84 32.87
C VAL A 24 6.81 32.91 34.22
N GLN A 25 7.14 31.96 35.08
CA GLN A 25 6.77 32.00 36.48
C GLN A 25 8.07 32.06 37.30
N GLY A 26 8.44 33.25 37.77
CA GLY A 26 9.78 33.50 38.29
C GLY A 26 10.84 33.34 37.18
N ALA A 27 11.83 32.48 37.41
CA ALA A 27 12.90 32.18 36.43
C ALA A 27 12.66 30.91 35.58
N ILE A 28 11.44 30.40 35.54
CA ILE A 28 11.11 29.18 34.83
C ILE A 28 10.13 29.43 33.68
N ARG A 29 10.32 28.70 32.54
CA ARG A 29 9.41 28.73 31.39
C ARG A 29 8.05 28.22 31.83
N HIS A 30 7.00 29.03 31.62
CA HIS A 30 5.62 28.68 31.96
C HIS A 30 4.67 29.36 30.97
N GLY A 31 3.44 28.85 30.80
CA GLY A 31 2.50 29.40 29.82
C GLY A 31 3.02 29.31 28.40
N ARG A 32 2.69 30.26 27.56
CA ARG A 32 3.01 30.21 26.13
C ARG A 32 4.35 30.85 25.80
N GLY A 33 5.17 30.18 24.98
CA GLY A 33 6.48 30.70 24.59
C GLY A 33 7.13 29.99 23.41
N LYS A 34 8.25 30.61 22.99
CA LYS A 34 9.12 30.11 21.95
C LYS A 34 10.52 29.87 22.54
N PHE A 35 11.02 28.66 22.36
CA PHE A 35 12.32 28.24 22.86
C PHE A 35 13.20 27.78 21.69
N THR A 36 14.33 28.47 21.49
CA THR A 36 15.33 28.13 20.49
C THR A 36 16.53 27.51 21.21
N MET A 37 16.73 26.20 21.00
CA MET A 37 17.81 25.41 21.60
C MET A 37 19.15 25.72 20.91
N TRP A 38 20.25 25.69 21.65
CA TRP A 38 21.59 25.91 21.05
C TRP A 38 21.95 24.87 19.97
N GLY A 39 21.34 23.69 19.98
CA GLY A 39 21.49 22.67 18.96
C GLY A 39 20.77 22.93 17.63
N GLY A 40 19.99 24.03 17.55
CA GLY A 40 19.28 24.45 16.33
C GLY A 40 17.85 23.94 16.23
N ASN A 41 17.34 23.22 17.23
CA ASN A 41 15.92 22.89 17.33
C ASN A 41 15.13 24.08 17.89
N GLU A 42 13.85 24.16 17.57
CA GLU A 42 12.95 25.21 18.03
C GLU A 42 11.63 24.62 18.50
N TYR A 43 11.11 25.04 19.64
CA TYR A 43 9.76 24.73 20.09
C TYR A 43 8.96 26.02 20.30
N GLU A 44 7.73 26.01 19.82
CA GLU A 44 6.75 27.06 20.06
C GLU A 44 5.45 26.43 20.57
N GLY A 45 5.04 26.75 21.78
CA GLY A 45 3.86 26.14 22.40
C GLY A 45 3.77 26.43 23.89
N ASP A 46 3.03 25.56 24.57
CA ASP A 46 2.79 25.68 26.00
C ASP A 46 3.93 25.05 26.79
N PHE A 47 4.29 25.71 27.93
CA PHE A 47 5.26 25.26 28.90
C PHE A 47 4.64 25.13 30.29
N HIS A 48 5.08 24.14 31.04
CA HIS A 48 4.78 23.99 32.43
C HIS A 48 6.04 23.54 33.19
N LEU A 49 6.49 24.36 34.13
CA LEU A 49 7.69 24.10 34.95
C LEU A 49 8.91 23.71 34.10
N ASN A 50 9.28 24.57 33.13
CA ASN A 50 10.37 24.39 32.16
C ASN A 50 10.16 23.30 31.11
N LYS A 51 9.08 22.54 31.15
CA LYS A 51 8.82 21.43 30.22
C LYS A 51 7.79 21.79 29.16
N MET A 52 7.99 21.30 27.96
CA MET A 52 6.98 21.35 26.88
C MET A 52 5.74 20.59 27.35
N GLN A 53 4.58 21.24 27.21
CA GLN A 53 3.30 20.74 27.69
C GLN A 53 2.18 21.21 26.76
N GLY A 54 1.00 20.57 26.78
CA GLY A 54 -0.17 21.04 26.01
C GLY A 54 0.05 20.94 24.50
N LYS A 55 -0.26 22.00 23.77
CA LYS A 55 -0.09 22.06 22.30
C LYS A 55 1.16 22.83 21.91
N GLY A 56 1.85 22.34 20.88
CA GLY A 56 3.04 23.03 20.38
C GLY A 56 3.57 22.49 19.07
N THR A 57 4.41 23.30 18.46
CA THR A 57 5.15 22.98 17.23
C THR A 57 6.63 22.83 17.58
N PHE A 58 7.21 21.71 17.22
CA PHE A 58 8.64 21.46 17.35
C PHE A 58 9.27 21.38 15.95
N ARG A 59 10.24 22.23 15.68
CA ARG A 59 11.03 22.25 14.45
C ARG A 59 12.39 21.67 14.73
N TYR A 60 12.66 20.52 14.11
CA TYR A 60 13.95 19.86 14.23
C TYR A 60 14.97 20.49 13.29
N LYS A 61 16.23 20.49 13.68
CA LYS A 61 17.36 21.01 12.88
C LYS A 61 17.49 20.29 11.51
N ASN A 62 17.08 19.02 11.44
CA ASN A 62 17.10 18.23 10.21
C ASN A 62 15.98 18.61 9.22
N GLY A 63 15.09 19.50 9.59
CA GLY A 63 13.95 19.96 8.78
C GLY A 63 12.63 19.29 9.09
N ASP A 64 12.58 18.28 9.95
CA ASP A 64 11.33 17.70 10.41
C ASP A 64 10.53 18.72 11.23
N VAL A 65 9.19 18.63 11.19
CA VAL A 65 8.29 19.49 11.96
C VAL A 65 7.21 18.63 12.62
N TYR A 66 7.12 18.71 13.94
CA TYR A 66 6.02 18.09 14.69
C TYR A 66 5.05 19.16 15.19
N VAL A 67 3.76 18.93 14.95
CA VAL A 67 2.66 19.76 15.47
C VAL A 67 1.72 18.85 16.25
N GLY A 68 1.58 19.04 17.55
CA GLY A 68 0.74 18.15 18.32
C GLY A 68 0.76 18.40 19.82
N SER A 69 0.40 17.36 20.55
CA SER A 69 0.33 17.38 22.01
C SER A 69 1.65 16.99 22.65
N TRP A 70 1.94 17.60 23.80
CA TRP A 70 3.15 17.41 24.58
C TRP A 70 2.84 17.16 26.03
N LYS A 71 3.60 16.28 26.67
CA LYS A 71 3.53 16.04 28.10
C LYS A 71 4.92 15.75 28.65
N GLY A 72 5.45 16.72 29.46
CA GLY A 72 6.76 16.57 30.08
C GLY A 72 7.89 16.35 29.07
N ASP A 73 7.99 17.22 28.04
CA ASP A 73 8.94 17.19 26.95
C ASP A 73 8.77 16.04 25.93
N LYS A 74 7.70 15.26 26.02
CA LYS A 74 7.44 14.14 25.14
C LYS A 74 6.18 14.32 24.32
N ARG A 75 6.23 13.93 23.07
CA ARG A 75 5.05 13.85 22.17
C ARG A 75 4.07 12.82 22.74
N THR A 76 2.78 13.20 22.76
CA THR A 76 1.70 12.38 23.30
C THR A 76 0.41 12.65 22.52
N ASP A 77 -0.58 11.77 22.66
CA ASP A 77 -1.88 11.91 22.04
C ASP A 77 -1.78 12.17 20.52
N PHE A 78 -2.73 12.91 19.93
CA PHE A 78 -2.73 13.16 18.51
C PHE A 78 -1.73 14.25 18.11
N GLY A 79 -0.95 13.98 17.05
CA GLY A 79 -0.02 14.92 16.44
C GLY A 79 0.33 14.54 15.00
N ARG A 80 0.84 15.54 14.29
CA ARG A 80 1.32 15.44 12.91
C ARG A 80 2.82 15.68 12.88
N MET A 81 3.54 14.77 12.22
CA MET A 81 4.96 14.87 11.91
C MET A 81 5.13 15.06 10.40
N GLU A 82 5.72 16.15 9.99
CA GLU A 82 6.21 16.37 8.64
C GLU A 82 7.70 16.04 8.62
N TYR A 83 8.09 15.06 7.85
CA TYR A 83 9.49 14.66 7.70
C TYR A 83 10.18 15.51 6.63
N ALA A 84 11.46 15.76 6.79
CA ALA A 84 12.27 16.44 5.78
C ALA A 84 12.30 15.70 4.43
N SER A 85 11.99 14.38 4.41
CA SER A 85 11.77 13.60 3.19
C SER A 85 10.58 14.09 2.37
N GLY A 86 9.61 14.74 3.02
CA GLY A 86 8.32 15.14 2.47
C GLY A 86 7.16 14.23 2.83
N ASP A 87 7.42 13.10 3.48
CA ASP A 87 6.37 12.25 4.04
C ASP A 87 5.70 12.92 5.24
N THR A 88 4.48 12.53 5.55
CA THR A 88 3.75 13.07 6.72
C THR A 88 3.09 11.94 7.48
N PHE A 89 3.30 11.89 8.79
CA PHE A 89 2.56 11.00 9.68
C PHE A 89 1.55 11.79 10.50
N GLU A 90 0.30 11.35 10.51
CA GLU A 90 -0.78 11.85 11.36
C GLU A 90 -1.33 10.72 12.20
N GLY A 91 -1.29 10.85 13.52
CA GLY A 91 -1.75 9.77 14.40
C GLY A 91 -1.42 10.00 15.85
N ASN A 92 -1.58 8.93 16.62
CA ASN A 92 -1.36 8.96 18.05
C ASN A 92 0.11 8.70 18.41
N TRP A 93 0.53 9.37 19.48
CA TRP A 93 1.87 9.31 20.04
C TRP A 93 1.80 8.95 21.53
N SER A 94 2.81 8.26 22.00
CA SER A 94 3.00 7.98 23.43
C SER A 94 4.49 7.95 23.74
N SER A 95 4.94 8.85 24.63
CA SER A 95 6.35 8.94 25.03
C SER A 95 7.31 8.98 23.84
N ASP A 96 7.06 9.90 22.89
CA ASP A 96 7.82 10.13 21.65
C ASP A 96 7.71 9.05 20.57
N LYS A 97 6.93 8.00 20.77
CA LYS A 97 6.73 6.93 19.82
C LYS A 97 5.34 6.96 19.22
N LYS A 98 5.23 6.61 17.94
CA LYS A 98 3.94 6.34 17.28
C LYS A 98 3.27 5.16 17.97
N ARG A 99 1.98 5.31 18.32
CA ARG A 99 1.23 4.27 19.01
C ARG A 99 -0.27 4.42 18.77
N GLY A 100 -0.95 3.31 18.39
CA GLY A 100 -2.37 3.33 18.08
C GLY A 100 -2.66 3.74 16.63
N PRO A 101 -3.88 4.19 16.32
CA PRO A 101 -4.26 4.55 14.96
C PRO A 101 -3.41 5.68 14.39
N GLY A 102 -3.00 5.54 13.12
CA GLY A 102 -2.26 6.57 12.41
C GLY A 102 -2.23 6.35 10.90
N ALA A 103 -1.96 7.41 10.17
CA ALA A 103 -1.80 7.41 8.72
C ALA A 103 -0.44 7.99 8.35
N LEU A 104 0.26 7.30 7.46
CA LEU A 104 1.49 7.77 6.82
C LEU A 104 1.17 8.14 5.38
N HIS A 105 1.32 9.40 5.04
CA HIS A 105 1.18 9.93 3.69
C HIS A 105 2.57 10.00 3.06
N PHE A 106 2.71 9.41 1.89
CA PHE A 106 3.98 9.40 1.17
C PHE A 106 4.10 10.64 0.29
N LYS A 107 5.28 11.21 0.22
CA LYS A 107 5.59 12.35 -0.65
C LYS A 107 5.27 12.08 -2.12
N GLU A 108 5.54 10.85 -2.57
CA GLU A 108 5.31 10.41 -3.96
C GLU A 108 3.84 10.09 -4.26
N GLY A 109 2.96 10.29 -3.29
CA GLY A 109 1.53 10.04 -3.38
C GLY A 109 1.07 8.78 -2.65
N GLY A 110 -0.22 8.76 -2.32
CA GLY A 110 -0.84 7.67 -1.57
C GLY A 110 -0.60 7.73 -0.07
N ARG A 111 -1.26 6.81 0.65
CA ARG A 111 -1.16 6.73 2.12
C ARG A 111 -1.36 5.31 2.63
N TYR A 112 -0.64 4.98 3.69
CA TYR A 112 -0.88 3.83 4.55
C TYR A 112 -1.69 4.25 5.78
N VAL A 113 -2.67 3.44 6.17
CA VAL A 113 -3.48 3.63 7.39
C VAL A 113 -3.46 2.33 8.18
N GLY A 114 -3.05 2.39 9.42
CA GLY A 114 -2.95 1.20 10.27
C GLY A 114 -2.77 1.54 11.74
N ILE A 115 -2.50 0.49 12.51
CA ILE A 115 -2.17 0.59 13.94
C ILE A 115 -0.65 0.56 14.07
N TRP A 116 -0.13 1.44 14.92
CA TRP A 116 1.29 1.58 15.18
C TRP A 116 1.63 1.16 16.60
N GLU A 117 2.76 0.52 16.78
CA GLU A 117 3.32 0.21 18.08
C GLU A 117 4.82 0.43 18.09
N ASN A 118 5.31 1.29 19.00
CA ASN A 118 6.74 1.63 19.14
C ASN A 118 7.42 2.12 17.86
N ASP A 119 6.75 2.97 17.08
CA ASP A 119 7.15 3.54 15.79
C ASP A 119 6.97 2.60 14.58
N GLU A 120 6.66 1.33 14.78
CA GLU A 120 6.45 0.34 13.73
C GLU A 120 4.95 0.13 13.45
N PRO A 121 4.54 -0.05 12.19
CA PRO A 121 3.19 -0.44 11.86
C PRO A 121 2.95 -1.91 12.21
N LEU A 122 1.77 -2.24 12.72
CA LEU A 122 1.33 -3.63 12.83
C LEU A 122 1.06 -4.21 11.43
N PRO A 123 1.08 -5.56 11.29
CA PRO A 123 0.93 -6.18 9.97
C PRO A 123 -0.32 -5.78 9.22
N ASP A 124 -1.47 -5.69 9.89
CA ASP A 124 -2.74 -5.37 9.24
C ASP A 124 -2.89 -3.88 8.99
N GLY A 125 -3.21 -3.53 7.74
CA GLY A 125 -3.38 -2.13 7.36
C GLY A 125 -4.14 -1.95 6.05
N LYS A 126 -4.26 -0.67 5.66
CA LYS A 126 -4.89 -0.25 4.40
C LYS A 126 -3.95 0.69 3.66
N TYR A 127 -3.87 0.52 2.36
CA TYR A 127 -3.18 1.44 1.48
C TYR A 127 -4.16 2.02 0.46
N TYR A 128 -3.98 3.28 0.15
CA TYR A 128 -4.74 4.02 -0.86
C TYR A 128 -3.74 4.78 -1.72
N ASN A 129 -3.78 4.63 -3.03
CA ASN A 129 -3.04 5.52 -3.92
C ASN A 129 -3.93 6.63 -4.46
N ASP A 130 -3.33 7.59 -5.14
CA ASP A 130 -4.03 8.75 -5.68
C ASP A 130 -4.84 8.40 -6.95
N ASP A 131 -4.49 7.31 -7.64
CA ASP A 131 -5.20 6.81 -8.82
C ASP A 131 -6.50 6.07 -8.47
N GLY A 132 -6.73 5.78 -7.18
CA GLY A 132 -7.94 5.15 -6.66
C GLY A 132 -7.79 3.68 -6.31
N ASP A 133 -6.59 3.09 -6.47
CA ASP A 133 -6.32 1.74 -5.98
C ASP A 133 -6.38 1.70 -4.45
N ARG A 134 -6.85 0.57 -3.95
CA ARG A 134 -6.95 0.30 -2.51
C ARG A 134 -6.46 -1.09 -2.24
N TYR A 135 -5.74 -1.24 -1.14
CA TYR A 135 -5.36 -2.54 -0.60
C TYR A 135 -5.74 -2.61 0.87
N GLU A 136 -6.24 -3.75 1.30
CA GLU A 136 -6.51 -4.08 2.70
C GLU A 136 -5.97 -5.47 2.98
N GLY A 137 -5.07 -5.60 3.95
CA GLY A 137 -4.42 -6.86 4.28
C GLY A 137 -3.13 -6.68 5.04
N GLU A 138 -2.30 -7.71 4.96
CA GLU A 138 -1.04 -7.74 5.68
C GLU A 138 0.06 -6.93 4.99
N PHE A 139 0.91 -6.32 5.81
CA PHE A 139 2.09 -5.56 5.41
C PHE A 139 3.32 -6.05 6.16
N LYS A 140 4.45 -5.98 5.49
CA LYS A 140 5.78 -6.11 6.07
C LYS A 140 6.64 -4.97 5.56
N ASP A 141 7.23 -4.19 6.47
CA ASP A 141 8.04 -3.01 6.12
C ASP A 141 7.30 -2.04 5.16
N LEU A 142 5.98 -1.81 5.42
CA LEU A 142 5.07 -1.01 4.60
C LEU A 142 4.90 -1.51 3.15
N ARG A 143 5.26 -2.76 2.85
CA ARG A 143 4.99 -3.43 1.58
C ARG A 143 3.87 -4.44 1.77
N ARG A 144 2.98 -4.56 0.78
CA ARG A 144 1.94 -5.59 0.77
C ARG A 144 2.61 -6.97 0.86
N HIS A 145 2.17 -7.76 1.82
CA HIS A 145 2.74 -9.08 2.14
C HIS A 145 1.65 -9.99 2.71
N GLY A 146 1.92 -11.31 2.89
CA GLY A 146 0.93 -12.22 3.45
C GLY A 146 -0.36 -12.26 2.64
N THR A 147 -1.50 -12.12 3.26
CA THR A 147 -2.81 -12.16 2.59
C THR A 147 -3.47 -10.79 2.53
N GLY A 148 -4.20 -10.53 1.46
CA GLY A 148 -4.91 -9.26 1.32
C GLY A 148 -5.74 -9.14 0.05
N VAL A 149 -6.54 -8.06 0.03
CA VAL A 149 -7.44 -7.73 -1.08
C VAL A 149 -7.04 -6.40 -1.68
N SER A 150 -6.78 -6.38 -3.00
CA SER A 150 -6.67 -5.12 -3.75
C SER A 150 -7.93 -4.88 -4.58
N LYS A 151 -8.37 -3.63 -4.61
CA LYS A 151 -9.39 -3.12 -5.53
C LYS A 151 -8.74 -2.03 -6.35
N ASN A 152 -8.57 -2.30 -7.63
CA ASN A 152 -7.84 -1.41 -8.51
C ASN A 152 -8.77 -0.41 -9.20
N ALA A 153 -8.24 0.74 -9.59
CA ALA A 153 -8.98 1.81 -10.25
C ALA A 153 -9.60 1.38 -11.60
N ASP A 154 -9.00 0.38 -12.25
CA ASP A 154 -9.55 -0.23 -13.48
C ASP A 154 -10.80 -1.08 -13.23
N GLY A 155 -11.18 -1.30 -11.96
CA GLY A 155 -12.31 -2.11 -11.52
C GLY A 155 -11.99 -3.58 -11.28
N SER A 156 -10.75 -4.01 -11.46
CA SER A 156 -10.34 -5.37 -11.10
C SER A 156 -10.17 -5.53 -9.59
N VAL A 157 -10.36 -6.75 -9.09
CA VAL A 157 -10.19 -7.12 -7.68
C VAL A 157 -9.31 -8.35 -7.59
N TYR A 158 -8.25 -8.28 -6.80
CA TYR A 158 -7.46 -9.45 -6.45
C TYR A 158 -7.60 -9.75 -4.97
N GLU A 159 -7.83 -11.01 -4.64
CA GLU A 159 -7.84 -11.56 -3.29
C GLU A 159 -6.90 -12.76 -3.22
N GLY A 160 -5.86 -12.69 -2.40
CA GLY A 160 -4.86 -13.76 -2.34
C GLY A 160 -3.59 -13.36 -1.61
N GLU A 161 -2.53 -14.11 -1.91
CA GLU A 161 -1.23 -13.94 -1.29
C GLU A 161 -0.41 -12.85 -1.98
N TRP A 162 0.42 -12.17 -1.19
CA TRP A 162 1.27 -11.06 -1.60
C TRP A 162 2.69 -11.24 -1.09
N SER A 163 3.65 -10.83 -1.87
CA SER A 163 5.07 -10.75 -1.48
C SER A 163 5.71 -9.53 -2.10
N GLU A 164 6.32 -8.67 -1.27
CA GLU A 164 7.06 -7.47 -1.72
C GLU A 164 6.28 -6.59 -2.73
N ASN A 165 4.99 -6.31 -2.41
CA ASN A 165 4.05 -5.56 -3.24
C ASN A 165 3.49 -6.27 -4.48
N GLU A 166 3.85 -7.52 -4.75
CA GLU A 166 3.40 -8.27 -5.91
C GLU A 166 2.46 -9.42 -5.53
N MET A 167 1.47 -9.72 -6.40
CA MET A 167 0.64 -10.92 -6.27
C MET A 167 1.54 -12.16 -6.34
N SER A 168 1.36 -13.08 -5.39
CA SER A 168 2.19 -14.27 -5.22
C SER A 168 1.34 -15.44 -4.71
N GLY A 169 1.88 -16.68 -4.73
CA GLY A 169 1.16 -17.84 -4.19
C GLY A 169 -0.20 -18.05 -4.84
N SER A 170 -1.20 -18.35 -4.05
CA SER A 170 -2.57 -18.62 -4.53
C SER A 170 -3.46 -17.38 -4.43
N GLY A 171 -4.35 -17.21 -5.41
CA GLY A 171 -5.27 -16.09 -5.39
C GLY A 171 -6.38 -16.16 -6.43
N VAL A 172 -7.33 -15.23 -6.27
CA VAL A 172 -8.46 -15.02 -7.18
C VAL A 172 -8.38 -13.60 -7.74
N LEU A 173 -8.36 -13.48 -9.06
CA LEU A 173 -8.38 -12.21 -9.76
C LEU A 173 -9.68 -12.08 -10.56
N THR A 174 -10.52 -11.15 -10.16
CA THR A 174 -11.74 -10.77 -10.89
C THR A 174 -11.42 -9.57 -11.75
N TYR A 175 -11.54 -9.70 -13.05
CA TYR A 175 -11.34 -8.62 -14.00
C TYR A 175 -12.58 -7.74 -14.12
N ARG A 176 -12.38 -6.50 -14.58
CA ARG A 176 -13.48 -5.54 -14.81
C ARG A 176 -14.60 -6.06 -15.74
N ASN A 177 -14.23 -6.89 -16.72
CA ASN A 177 -15.20 -7.48 -17.65
C ASN A 177 -16.02 -8.64 -17.05
N GLY A 178 -15.73 -9.03 -15.81
CA GLY A 178 -16.38 -10.12 -15.10
C GLY A 178 -15.70 -11.49 -15.27
N ASP A 179 -14.60 -11.58 -16.00
CA ASP A 179 -13.80 -12.81 -16.01
C ASP A 179 -13.18 -13.03 -14.63
N VAL A 180 -13.04 -14.28 -14.22
CA VAL A 180 -12.43 -14.65 -12.94
C VAL A 180 -11.32 -15.65 -13.19
N TYR A 181 -10.12 -15.34 -12.73
CA TYR A 181 -9.01 -16.28 -12.64
C TYR A 181 -8.84 -16.74 -11.19
N GLU A 182 -8.67 -18.03 -11.00
CA GLU A 182 -8.35 -18.67 -9.73
C GLU A 182 -7.15 -19.60 -9.93
N GLY A 183 -6.04 -19.37 -9.22
CA GLY A 183 -4.82 -20.18 -9.41
C GLY A 183 -3.57 -19.51 -8.84
N GLY A 184 -2.41 -19.97 -9.34
CA GLY A 184 -1.11 -19.52 -8.89
C GLY A 184 -0.68 -18.18 -9.47
N PHE A 185 0.12 -17.45 -8.68
CA PHE A 185 0.77 -16.20 -9.07
C PHE A 185 2.25 -16.21 -8.70
N LEU A 186 3.05 -15.60 -9.54
CA LEU A 186 4.48 -15.35 -9.29
C LEU A 186 4.86 -14.00 -9.88
N ASN A 187 5.41 -13.11 -9.04
CA ASN A 187 5.84 -11.77 -9.43
C ASN A 187 4.74 -11.01 -10.21
N GLY A 188 3.51 -11.01 -9.64
CA GLY A 188 2.36 -10.33 -10.20
C GLY A 188 1.71 -10.99 -11.43
N LYS A 189 2.22 -12.14 -11.89
CA LYS A 189 1.71 -12.84 -13.08
C LYS A 189 1.09 -14.17 -12.71
N ARG A 190 0.08 -14.61 -13.48
CA ARG A 190 -0.48 -15.96 -13.39
C ARG A 190 0.61 -16.98 -13.73
N GLU A 191 0.78 -17.97 -12.87
CA GLU A 191 1.83 -19.01 -12.98
C GLU A 191 1.32 -20.34 -12.39
N GLY A 192 1.75 -21.48 -12.95
CA GLY A 192 1.30 -22.79 -12.50
C GLY A 192 -0.14 -23.10 -12.89
N ASP A 193 -0.78 -24.03 -12.20
CA ASP A 193 -2.15 -24.43 -12.52
C ASP A 193 -3.16 -23.36 -12.15
N GLY A 194 -4.19 -23.22 -12.99
CA GLY A 194 -5.25 -22.25 -12.76
C GLY A 194 -6.49 -22.46 -13.62
N THR A 195 -7.55 -21.80 -13.22
CA THR A 195 -8.84 -21.79 -13.91
C THR A 195 -9.24 -20.36 -14.25
N VAL A 196 -9.65 -20.13 -15.49
CA VAL A 196 -10.37 -18.91 -15.87
C VAL A 196 -11.83 -19.28 -16.11
N ARG A 197 -12.74 -18.50 -15.53
CA ARG A 197 -14.16 -18.47 -15.88
C ARG A 197 -14.43 -17.17 -16.61
N PHE A 198 -14.82 -17.26 -17.87
CA PHE A 198 -15.15 -16.07 -18.66
C PHE A 198 -16.57 -15.59 -18.34
N ALA A 199 -16.78 -14.29 -18.42
CA ALA A 199 -18.07 -13.67 -18.16
C ALA A 199 -19.18 -14.15 -19.12
N ASP A 200 -18.82 -14.64 -20.30
CA ASP A 200 -19.73 -15.21 -21.28
C ASP A 200 -20.14 -16.66 -20.98
N GLY A 201 -19.60 -17.28 -19.93
CA GLY A 201 -19.86 -18.67 -19.54
C GLY A 201 -18.85 -19.68 -20.05
N GLY A 202 -17.86 -19.25 -20.82
CA GLY A 202 -16.72 -20.09 -21.19
C GLY A 202 -15.75 -20.33 -20.02
N SER A 203 -14.74 -21.20 -20.24
CA SER A 203 -13.70 -21.45 -19.23
C SER A 203 -12.41 -21.96 -19.83
N TYR A 204 -11.31 -21.75 -19.11
CA TYR A 204 -10.03 -22.42 -19.31
C TYR A 204 -9.59 -23.09 -18.02
N VAL A 205 -9.10 -24.32 -18.12
CA VAL A 205 -8.46 -25.05 -17.02
C VAL A 205 -7.14 -25.62 -17.52
N GLY A 206 -6.05 -25.28 -16.86
CA GLY A 206 -4.72 -25.74 -17.23
C GLY A 206 -3.62 -24.82 -16.70
N PRO A 207 -2.36 -25.14 -17.03
CA PRO A 207 -1.21 -24.38 -16.56
C PRO A 207 -1.11 -23.00 -17.23
N PHE A 208 -0.47 -22.09 -16.48
CA PHE A 208 -0.08 -20.76 -16.92
C PHE A 208 1.44 -20.60 -16.80
N LYS A 209 2.01 -19.82 -17.68
CA LYS A 209 3.39 -19.37 -17.63
C LYS A 209 3.48 -17.93 -18.07
N ASP A 210 4.12 -17.08 -17.24
CA ASP A 210 4.24 -15.64 -17.51
C ASP A 210 2.90 -14.96 -17.88
N GLY A 211 1.80 -15.35 -17.22
CA GLY A 211 0.46 -14.82 -17.44
C GLY A 211 -0.30 -15.43 -18.61
N SER A 212 0.27 -16.36 -19.38
CA SER A 212 -0.33 -16.94 -20.59
C SER A 212 -0.64 -18.44 -20.41
N TYR A 213 -1.67 -18.94 -21.09
CA TYR A 213 -1.94 -20.39 -21.19
C TYR A 213 -0.69 -21.11 -21.70
N HIS A 214 -0.36 -22.22 -21.06
CA HIS A 214 0.83 -23.03 -21.38
C HIS A 214 0.56 -24.50 -21.12
N GLY A 215 1.41 -25.41 -21.69
CA GLY A 215 1.26 -26.87 -21.46
C GLY A 215 -0.10 -27.39 -21.88
N ASP A 216 -0.51 -28.54 -21.33
CA ASP A 216 -1.78 -29.15 -21.66
C ASP A 216 -2.94 -28.56 -20.86
N GLY A 217 -3.99 -28.15 -21.55
CA GLY A 217 -5.14 -27.50 -20.94
C GLY A 217 -6.44 -27.74 -21.71
N VAL A 218 -7.52 -27.30 -21.10
CA VAL A 218 -8.88 -27.41 -21.65
C VAL A 218 -9.51 -26.03 -21.73
N ILE A 219 -9.93 -25.61 -22.91
CA ILE A 219 -10.74 -24.40 -23.07
C ILE A 219 -12.12 -24.76 -23.61
N LYS A 220 -13.16 -24.21 -23.02
CA LYS A 220 -14.55 -24.28 -23.45
C LYS A 220 -15.07 -22.90 -23.78
N ASN A 221 -15.83 -22.74 -24.86
CA ASN A 221 -16.55 -21.52 -25.12
C ASN A 221 -17.99 -21.58 -24.56
N SER A 222 -18.68 -20.44 -24.59
CA SER A 222 -20.07 -20.33 -24.16
C SER A 222 -21.06 -21.16 -24.96
N GLU A 223 -20.73 -21.51 -26.21
CA GLU A 223 -21.57 -22.31 -27.10
C GLU A 223 -21.40 -23.83 -26.91
N GLY A 224 -20.50 -24.24 -26.00
CA GLY A 224 -20.26 -25.63 -25.68
C GLY A 224 -19.16 -26.33 -26.48
N SER A 225 -18.51 -25.64 -27.44
CA SER A 225 -17.32 -26.20 -28.08
C SER A 225 -16.14 -26.25 -27.15
N LYS A 226 -15.30 -27.27 -27.26
CA LYS A 226 -14.17 -27.53 -26.35
C LYS A 226 -12.90 -27.83 -27.15
N TYR A 227 -11.77 -27.29 -26.72
CA TYR A 227 -10.46 -27.77 -27.14
C TYR A 227 -9.73 -28.36 -25.91
N GLU A 228 -9.08 -29.45 -26.12
CA GLU A 228 -8.24 -30.17 -25.15
C GLU A 228 -6.91 -30.50 -25.82
N GLY A 229 -5.80 -29.98 -25.30
CA GLY A 229 -4.48 -30.16 -25.90
C GLY A 229 -3.50 -29.07 -25.48
N GLY A 230 -2.38 -29.03 -26.19
CA GLY A 230 -1.27 -28.14 -25.86
C GLY A 230 -1.55 -26.66 -26.10
N PHE A 231 -0.92 -25.84 -25.28
CA PHE A 231 -0.88 -24.37 -25.37
C PHE A 231 0.55 -23.86 -25.25
N SER A 232 0.88 -22.86 -26.02
CA SER A 232 2.14 -22.12 -25.90
C SER A 232 1.89 -20.63 -26.11
N LYS A 233 2.34 -19.79 -25.16
CA LYS A 233 2.18 -18.32 -25.18
C LYS A 233 0.72 -17.92 -25.44
N GLY A 234 -0.23 -18.57 -24.77
CA GLY A 234 -1.65 -18.28 -24.88
C GLY A 234 -2.36 -18.83 -26.11
N LYS A 235 -1.68 -19.56 -27.00
CA LYS A 235 -2.25 -20.09 -28.23
C LYS A 235 -2.20 -21.61 -28.25
N LYS A 236 -3.18 -22.26 -28.89
CA LYS A 236 -3.18 -23.71 -29.16
C LYS A 236 -1.89 -24.09 -29.87
N HIS A 237 -1.21 -25.13 -29.42
CA HIS A 237 0.08 -25.58 -29.94
C HIS A 237 0.30 -27.06 -29.63
N GLY A 238 0.98 -27.79 -30.52
CA GLY A 238 1.15 -29.24 -30.38
C GLY A 238 -0.12 -30.02 -30.71
N GLU A 239 -0.24 -31.24 -30.21
CA GLU A 239 -1.40 -32.10 -30.48
C GLU A 239 -2.61 -31.62 -29.66
N GLY A 240 -3.82 -31.83 -30.25
CA GLY A 240 -5.05 -31.50 -29.53
C GLY A 240 -6.32 -32.00 -30.24
N VAL A 241 -7.39 -32.01 -29.45
CA VAL A 241 -8.73 -32.40 -29.88
C VAL A 241 -9.65 -31.20 -29.76
N TYR A 242 -10.26 -30.81 -30.85
CA TYR A 242 -11.33 -29.83 -30.85
C TYR A 242 -12.68 -30.53 -31.04
N ILE A 243 -13.59 -30.33 -30.10
CA ILE A 243 -14.94 -30.86 -30.12
C ILE A 243 -15.88 -29.68 -30.34
N TYR A 244 -16.65 -29.75 -31.44
CA TYR A 244 -17.63 -28.73 -31.78
C TYR A 244 -18.91 -28.91 -30.95
N HIS A 245 -19.75 -27.88 -30.89
CA HIS A 245 -21.03 -27.91 -30.18
C HIS A 245 -21.99 -28.95 -30.71
N ASP A 246 -21.87 -29.36 -31.99
CA ASP A 246 -22.66 -30.45 -32.61
C ASP A 246 -22.11 -31.84 -32.32
N GLY A 247 -21.01 -31.96 -31.56
CA GLY A 247 -20.35 -33.20 -31.19
C GLY A 247 -19.33 -33.70 -32.22
N SER A 248 -19.20 -33.10 -33.38
CA SER A 248 -18.13 -33.42 -34.33
C SER A 248 -16.76 -33.10 -33.74
N LYS A 249 -15.71 -33.79 -34.20
CA LYS A 249 -14.36 -33.67 -33.63
C LYS A 249 -13.33 -33.41 -34.71
N HIS A 250 -12.31 -32.66 -34.36
CA HIS A 250 -11.06 -32.55 -35.12
C HIS A 250 -9.91 -32.96 -34.19
N VAL A 251 -9.11 -33.94 -34.61
CA VAL A 251 -7.89 -34.39 -33.92
C VAL A 251 -6.71 -34.07 -34.80
N GLY A 252 -5.71 -33.37 -34.28
CA GLY A 252 -4.52 -33.01 -35.07
C GLY A 252 -3.64 -31.95 -34.43
N GLY A 253 -2.57 -31.62 -35.15
CA GLY A 253 -1.59 -30.66 -34.73
C GLY A 253 -2.07 -29.20 -34.81
N TYR A 254 -1.52 -28.42 -33.94
CA TYR A 254 -1.72 -26.94 -33.88
C TYR A 254 -0.39 -26.22 -33.78
N SER A 255 -0.22 -25.15 -34.51
CA SER A 255 0.92 -24.28 -34.41
C SER A 255 0.45 -22.83 -34.22
N PHE A 256 0.72 -22.29 -33.03
CA PHE A 256 0.34 -20.93 -32.60
C PHE A 256 -1.11 -20.51 -32.92
N GLY A 257 -2.06 -21.46 -32.74
CA GLY A 257 -3.50 -21.25 -32.93
C GLY A 257 -4.05 -21.71 -34.27
N LEU A 258 -3.20 -22.04 -35.21
CA LEU A 258 -3.58 -22.55 -36.52
C LEU A 258 -3.48 -24.08 -36.52
N ARG A 259 -4.37 -24.76 -37.29
CA ARG A 259 -4.28 -26.21 -37.53
C ARG A 259 -3.09 -26.48 -38.45
N GLU A 260 -2.35 -27.53 -38.12
CA GLU A 260 -1.20 -28.03 -38.91
C GLU A 260 -1.47 -29.45 -39.40
N GLY A 261 -1.13 -29.71 -40.68
CA GLY A 261 -1.26 -31.03 -41.26
C GLY A 261 -2.69 -31.46 -41.67
N ALA A 262 -2.83 -32.71 -42.11
CA ALA A 262 -4.12 -33.34 -42.42
C ALA A 262 -4.70 -33.89 -41.12
N GLY A 263 -5.66 -33.15 -40.53
CA GLY A 263 -6.42 -33.69 -39.37
C GLY A 263 -7.52 -34.63 -39.83
N GLU A 264 -7.84 -35.61 -38.99
CA GLU A 264 -9.02 -36.45 -39.16
C GLU A 264 -10.25 -35.68 -38.60
N MET A 265 -11.34 -35.73 -39.37
CA MET A 265 -12.65 -35.23 -39.00
C MET A 265 -13.52 -36.37 -38.52
#